data_9f528acf47e5ffdd20349e09b4dce194
#
_entry.id   9f528acf47e5ffdd20349e09b4dce194
#
_cell.length_a   1.000
_cell.length_b   1.000
_cell.length_c   1.000
_cell.angle_alpha   90.00
_cell.angle_beta   90.00
_cell.angle_gamma   90.00
#
_symmetry.space_group_name_H-M   'P 1'
#
loop_
_entity.id
_entity.type
_entity.pdbx_description
1 polymer ?
#
loop_
_entity_poly.entity_id
_entity_poly.type
_entity_poly.pdbx_seq_one_letter_code
_entity_poly.pdbx_strand_id
1 'polypeptide(L)'
;MVFAGFAAPAQTLQRGNGPEPSTLDAHRCQEVACGNVLRDLYEGLVTEDARGRLVPGMAQHWSVSADGRSWTFVLRDGLRWSNGETLDAAQVVASFQRAFAPTTAAPFGELLDALANAQSVQAGRQPPTALGVVAPDARTLVFTLNRSASLPALLTLPIAFPVYLPALRQHGAQHTRPGRLVGNGAYRLQAWTPQANLVVEKNPHFHAARHVAIPGVRFHVTEDAAAELQRFAAGDLHLTEVVPPQPLQALRERFGAQLRIAPYIGAFWLGMNLTRPPLQDQPRLREALSLAVDRDKLTRYVTGLGETSAYAIVPPGIAGYTPVSASWATLTQAQREARARRLYRAAGYSRQRPLVIELRYNTSIPHRRLTLAVASMWRQVLGVQVRLRNEEWKVFVSNRKQRVITQVFRGGWIADVPDARNFLAAFGSDGPLNWTGFDDAGFRQRLAKADAAKSEAARNAWLRAAETRLLNAHAVIPLYFYTSKHLVSERVLGFEANPLDRHASRWLRLRR
;
A
#
# COMPACT_ATOMS: atom_id res chain seq x y z
N MET A 1 -11.85 7.18 -57.17
CA MET A 1 -11.25 7.94 -56.02
C MET A 1 -11.35 7.10 -54.80
N VAL A 2 -10.23 6.51 -54.36
CA VAL A 2 -10.16 5.75 -53.11
C VAL A 2 -9.84 6.76 -52.00
N PHE A 3 -10.78 7.02 -51.12
CA PHE A 3 -10.51 7.82 -49.90
C PHE A 3 -9.60 7.00 -48.98
N ALA A 4 -8.32 7.30 -48.98
CA ALA A 4 -7.42 6.84 -47.94
C ALA A 4 -7.84 7.51 -46.63
N GLY A 5 -8.52 6.76 -45.76
CA GLY A 5 -8.88 7.21 -44.44
C GLY A 5 -7.59 7.51 -43.67
N PHE A 6 -7.29 8.77 -43.43
CA PHE A 6 -6.23 9.17 -42.47
C PHE A 6 -6.64 8.63 -41.09
N ALA A 7 -5.94 7.58 -40.65
CA ALA A 7 -6.04 7.13 -39.28
C ALA A 7 -5.59 8.31 -38.39
N ALA A 8 -6.50 8.81 -37.56
CA ALA A 8 -6.16 9.84 -36.59
C ALA A 8 -4.94 9.37 -35.75
N PRO A 9 -3.96 10.24 -35.47
CA PRO A 9 -2.78 9.84 -34.71
C PRO A 9 -3.21 9.22 -33.39
N ALA A 10 -2.67 8.04 -33.12
CA ALA A 10 -2.96 7.29 -31.89
C ALA A 10 -2.61 8.15 -30.66
N GLN A 11 -3.60 8.42 -29.80
CA GLN A 11 -3.46 9.38 -28.74
C GLN A 11 -2.67 8.81 -27.56
N THR A 12 -1.68 9.57 -27.09
CA THR A 12 -0.93 9.31 -25.87
C THR A 12 -1.81 9.59 -24.64
N LEU A 13 -1.85 8.67 -23.68
CA LEU A 13 -2.52 8.89 -22.40
C LEU A 13 -1.74 9.94 -21.58
N GLN A 14 -2.40 11.01 -21.17
CA GLN A 14 -1.85 12.03 -20.29
C GLN A 14 -2.32 11.73 -18.87
N ARG A 15 -1.43 11.33 -17.95
CA ARG A 15 -1.80 11.03 -16.57
C ARG A 15 -0.91 11.73 -15.57
N GLY A 16 -1.49 12.19 -14.47
CA GLY A 16 -0.77 12.62 -13.29
C GLY A 16 0.01 11.46 -12.66
N ASN A 17 1.09 11.77 -11.98
CA ASN A 17 1.89 10.79 -11.26
C ASN A 17 2.28 11.25 -9.85
N GLY A 18 1.78 12.41 -9.41
CA GLY A 18 2.23 13.03 -8.17
C GLY A 18 3.68 13.50 -8.27
N PRO A 19 4.51 13.29 -7.22
CA PRO A 19 5.91 13.69 -7.23
C PRO A 19 6.74 12.89 -8.23
N GLU A 20 7.94 13.40 -8.50
CA GLU A 20 8.89 12.69 -9.35
C GLU A 20 9.30 11.34 -8.72
N PRO A 21 9.33 10.24 -9.49
CA PRO A 21 9.88 8.97 -9.03
C PRO A 21 11.32 9.13 -8.55
N SER A 22 11.62 8.66 -7.34
CA SER A 22 12.99 8.69 -6.81
C SER A 22 13.92 7.78 -7.60
N THR A 23 13.37 6.74 -8.22
CA THR A 23 14.10 5.74 -9.01
C THR A 23 13.17 4.98 -9.96
N LEU A 24 13.73 4.46 -11.04
CA LEU A 24 13.12 3.41 -11.89
C LEU A 24 13.83 2.05 -11.74
N ASP A 25 14.70 1.91 -10.74
CA ASP A 25 15.19 0.59 -10.32
C ASP A 25 14.11 -0.11 -9.49
N ALA A 26 13.52 -1.16 -10.06
CA ALA A 26 12.40 -1.87 -9.47
C ALA A 26 12.70 -2.37 -8.04
N HIS A 27 13.93 -2.81 -7.77
CA HIS A 27 14.33 -3.32 -6.47
C HIS A 27 14.53 -2.23 -5.41
N ARG A 28 14.57 -0.94 -5.80
CA ARG A 28 14.78 0.21 -4.90
C ARG A 28 13.56 1.13 -4.77
N CYS A 29 12.48 0.84 -5.49
CA CYS A 29 11.24 1.62 -5.44
C CYS A 29 10.57 1.51 -4.07
N GLN A 30 10.18 2.67 -3.48
CA GLN A 30 9.52 2.74 -2.17
C GLN A 30 8.19 3.52 -2.19
N GLU A 31 7.94 4.32 -3.23
CA GLU A 31 6.80 5.21 -3.30
C GLU A 31 5.83 4.88 -4.45
N VAL A 32 4.62 5.40 -4.37
CA VAL A 32 3.58 5.20 -5.37
C VAL A 32 4.02 5.68 -6.74
N ALA A 33 4.68 6.85 -6.81
CA ALA A 33 5.10 7.45 -8.07
C ALA A 33 6.04 6.56 -8.90
N CYS A 34 7.02 5.90 -8.27
CA CYS A 34 7.86 4.92 -8.99
C CYS A 34 7.07 3.66 -9.32
N GLY A 35 6.23 3.17 -8.39
CA GLY A 35 5.40 1.98 -8.60
C GLY A 35 4.46 2.09 -9.79
N ASN A 36 3.85 3.25 -10.01
CA ASN A 36 2.97 3.50 -11.16
C ASN A 36 3.70 3.33 -12.50
N VAL A 37 4.88 3.93 -12.63
CA VAL A 37 5.69 3.83 -13.85
C VAL A 37 6.24 2.42 -14.04
N LEU A 38 6.72 1.80 -12.95
CA LEU A 38 7.32 0.46 -13.01
C LEU A 38 6.32 -0.64 -13.42
N ARG A 39 5.04 -0.52 -13.07
CA ARG A 39 3.99 -1.47 -13.53
C ARG A 39 3.71 -1.41 -15.03
N ASP A 40 4.10 -0.34 -15.69
CA ASP A 40 4.06 -0.23 -17.15
C ASP A 40 5.35 -0.73 -17.80
N LEU A 41 6.52 -0.50 -17.17
CA LEU A 41 7.84 -0.88 -17.67
C LEU A 41 8.20 -2.35 -17.41
N TYR A 42 7.63 -2.96 -16.38
CA TYR A 42 7.92 -4.33 -15.95
C TYR A 42 6.64 -5.14 -15.72
N GLU A 43 6.79 -6.45 -15.76
CA GLU A 43 5.78 -7.42 -15.36
C GLU A 43 6.41 -8.48 -14.45
N GLY A 44 5.75 -8.80 -13.33
CA GLY A 44 6.15 -9.88 -12.43
C GLY A 44 5.70 -11.25 -12.93
N LEU A 45 6.03 -12.30 -12.19
CA LEU A 45 5.49 -13.65 -12.42
C LEU A 45 3.97 -13.67 -12.35
N VAL A 46 3.42 -12.98 -11.37
CA VAL A 46 2.01 -12.71 -11.19
C VAL A 46 1.77 -11.20 -11.34
N THR A 47 0.63 -10.82 -11.83
CA THR A 47 0.23 -9.43 -11.98
C THR A 47 -1.21 -9.23 -11.52
N GLU A 48 -1.70 -7.99 -11.56
CA GLU A 48 -3.07 -7.64 -11.21
C GLU A 48 -3.83 -7.20 -12.46
N ASP A 49 -5.11 -7.59 -12.54
CA ASP A 49 -6.01 -7.02 -13.55
C ASP A 49 -6.48 -5.60 -13.14
N ALA A 50 -7.33 -4.97 -13.95
CA ALA A 50 -7.85 -3.63 -13.68
C ALA A 50 -8.58 -3.51 -12.33
N ARG A 51 -9.09 -4.62 -11.78
CA ARG A 51 -9.84 -4.69 -10.51
C ARG A 51 -8.97 -5.14 -9.33
N GLY A 52 -7.65 -5.29 -9.53
CA GLY A 52 -6.72 -5.73 -8.50
C GLY A 52 -6.76 -7.23 -8.20
N ARG A 53 -7.38 -8.06 -9.07
CA ARG A 53 -7.37 -9.51 -8.92
C ARG A 53 -6.06 -10.07 -9.46
N LEU A 54 -5.47 -11.03 -8.74
CA LEU A 54 -4.26 -11.71 -9.18
C LEU A 54 -4.53 -12.53 -10.45
N VAL A 55 -3.71 -12.31 -11.45
CA VAL A 55 -3.77 -12.99 -12.75
C VAL A 55 -2.37 -13.39 -13.21
N PRO A 56 -2.24 -14.38 -14.11
CA PRO A 56 -0.98 -14.75 -14.72
C PRO A 56 -0.28 -13.56 -15.40
N GLY A 57 0.96 -13.27 -14.97
CA GLY A 57 1.88 -12.34 -15.63
C GLY A 57 2.84 -13.07 -16.57
N MET A 58 4.16 -13.00 -16.28
CA MET A 58 5.15 -13.82 -16.99
C MET A 58 4.92 -15.33 -16.79
N ALA A 59 4.47 -15.75 -15.60
CA ALA A 59 4.07 -17.13 -15.38
C ALA A 59 2.74 -17.41 -16.07
N GLN A 60 2.64 -18.55 -16.75
CA GLN A 60 1.41 -19.05 -17.36
C GLN A 60 0.48 -19.65 -16.28
N HIS A 61 1.06 -20.36 -15.34
CA HIS A 61 0.38 -20.94 -14.19
C HIS A 61 1.38 -21.18 -13.04
N TRP A 62 0.86 -21.48 -11.87
CA TRP A 62 1.64 -21.85 -10.69
C TRP A 62 0.91 -22.87 -9.86
N SER A 63 1.67 -23.58 -9.02
CA SER A 63 1.17 -24.55 -8.05
C SER A 63 1.92 -24.41 -6.72
N VAL A 64 1.35 -24.96 -5.66
CA VAL A 64 1.93 -24.97 -4.33
C VAL A 64 1.90 -26.37 -3.75
N SER A 65 2.94 -26.75 -3.03
CA SER A 65 3.00 -28.01 -2.28
C SER A 65 1.97 -28.07 -1.15
N ALA A 66 1.64 -29.29 -0.71
CA ALA A 66 0.63 -29.51 0.34
C ALA A 66 0.96 -28.82 1.67
N ASP A 67 2.24 -28.58 1.98
CA ASP A 67 2.70 -27.86 3.18
C ASP A 67 2.76 -26.34 2.98
N GLY A 68 2.44 -25.83 1.78
CA GLY A 68 2.45 -24.41 1.45
C GLY A 68 3.84 -23.77 1.37
N ARG A 69 4.91 -24.55 1.34
CA ARG A 69 6.29 -24.05 1.40
C ARG A 69 7.06 -24.11 0.10
N SER A 70 6.58 -24.84 -0.89
CA SER A 70 7.20 -24.90 -2.21
C SER A 70 6.21 -24.41 -3.27
N TRP A 71 6.58 -23.35 -3.98
CA TRP A 71 5.78 -22.77 -5.06
C TRP A 71 6.50 -22.96 -6.38
N THR A 72 5.83 -23.55 -7.35
CA THR A 72 6.36 -23.76 -8.71
C THR A 72 5.63 -22.86 -9.67
N PHE A 73 6.36 -22.06 -10.44
CA PHE A 73 5.84 -21.18 -11.48
C PHE A 73 6.40 -21.64 -12.83
N VAL A 74 5.53 -21.76 -13.83
CA VAL A 74 5.93 -22.08 -15.21
C VAL A 74 5.77 -20.84 -16.08
N LEU A 75 6.87 -20.39 -16.68
CA LEU A 75 6.91 -19.21 -17.54
C LEU A 75 6.18 -19.48 -18.87
N ARG A 76 5.63 -18.42 -19.45
CA ARG A 76 5.10 -18.42 -20.82
C ARG A 76 6.20 -18.73 -21.82
N ASP A 77 5.83 -19.27 -22.97
CA ASP A 77 6.73 -19.40 -24.10
C ASP A 77 7.05 -18.04 -24.72
N GLY A 78 8.27 -17.91 -25.23
CA GLY A 78 8.67 -16.76 -26.05
C GLY A 78 8.73 -15.43 -25.34
N LEU A 79 8.92 -15.43 -24.02
CA LEU A 79 9.12 -14.19 -23.25
C LEU A 79 10.38 -13.46 -23.74
N ARG A 80 10.24 -12.12 -23.84
CA ARG A 80 11.33 -11.25 -24.30
C ARG A 80 11.44 -10.00 -23.43
N TRP A 81 12.66 -9.52 -23.34
CA TRP A 81 12.96 -8.18 -22.89
C TRP A 81 12.57 -7.14 -23.94
N SER A 82 12.45 -5.88 -23.54
CA SER A 82 12.08 -4.77 -24.46
C SER A 82 13.09 -4.49 -25.57
N ASN A 83 14.33 -4.98 -25.45
CA ASN A 83 15.35 -4.98 -26.49
C ASN A 83 15.25 -6.18 -27.45
N GLY A 84 14.30 -7.10 -27.25
CA GLY A 84 14.07 -8.27 -28.09
C GLY A 84 14.82 -9.53 -27.66
N GLU A 85 15.72 -9.47 -26.69
CA GLU A 85 16.42 -10.64 -26.16
C GLU A 85 15.46 -11.56 -25.40
N THR A 86 15.76 -12.85 -25.37
CA THR A 86 14.98 -13.87 -24.66
C THR A 86 15.07 -13.64 -23.15
N LEU A 87 13.93 -13.80 -22.46
CA LEU A 87 13.82 -13.79 -21.02
C LEU A 87 13.50 -15.22 -20.54
N ASP A 88 14.37 -15.76 -19.67
CA ASP A 88 14.25 -17.12 -19.12
C ASP A 88 14.24 -17.16 -17.58
N ALA A 89 14.01 -18.33 -17.02
CA ALA A 89 13.94 -18.54 -15.58
C ALA A 89 15.28 -18.27 -14.86
N ALA A 90 16.41 -18.54 -15.49
CA ALA A 90 17.73 -18.29 -14.89
C ALA A 90 17.97 -16.79 -14.68
N GLN A 91 17.54 -15.96 -15.63
CA GLN A 91 17.62 -14.50 -15.51
C GLN A 91 16.70 -13.95 -14.42
N VAL A 92 15.51 -14.56 -14.23
CA VAL A 92 14.61 -14.21 -13.13
C VAL A 92 15.26 -14.56 -11.78
N VAL A 93 15.85 -15.76 -11.63
CA VAL A 93 16.60 -16.15 -10.42
C VAL A 93 17.72 -15.16 -10.13
N ALA A 94 18.54 -14.83 -11.13
CA ALA A 94 19.64 -13.87 -10.97
C ALA A 94 19.13 -12.47 -10.52
N SER A 95 17.96 -12.07 -11.02
CA SER A 95 17.31 -10.83 -10.60
C SER A 95 16.86 -10.90 -9.13
N PHE A 96 16.25 -11.99 -8.66
CA PHE A 96 15.92 -12.18 -7.23
C PHE A 96 17.19 -12.18 -6.36
N GLN A 97 18.24 -12.87 -6.77
CA GLN A 97 19.54 -12.85 -6.07
C GLN A 97 20.08 -11.42 -5.92
N ARG A 98 19.97 -10.60 -6.97
CA ARG A 98 20.32 -9.17 -6.89
C ARG A 98 19.42 -8.42 -5.93
N ALA A 99 18.08 -8.64 -5.96
CA ALA A 99 17.14 -7.95 -5.08
C ALA A 99 17.49 -8.14 -3.60
N PHE A 100 17.96 -9.33 -3.23
CA PHE A 100 18.33 -9.67 -1.85
C PHE A 100 19.81 -9.46 -1.51
N ALA A 101 20.67 -9.13 -2.48
CA ALA A 101 22.06 -8.81 -2.21
C ALA A 101 22.17 -7.57 -1.30
N PRO A 102 23.03 -7.56 -0.26
CA PRO A 102 23.21 -6.42 0.64
C PRO A 102 23.52 -5.11 -0.08
N THR A 103 24.25 -5.17 -1.19
CA THR A 103 24.62 -4.02 -2.02
C THR A 103 23.42 -3.36 -2.73
N THR A 104 22.31 -4.08 -2.91
CA THR A 104 21.09 -3.53 -3.49
C THR A 104 20.35 -2.68 -2.46
N ALA A 105 20.43 -3.04 -1.17
CA ALA A 105 19.73 -2.36 -0.08
C ALA A 105 18.24 -2.18 -0.37
N ALA A 106 17.57 -3.26 -0.82
CA ALA A 106 16.17 -3.22 -1.23
C ALA A 106 15.26 -2.92 -0.03
N PRO A 107 14.48 -1.83 -0.07
CA PRO A 107 13.70 -1.37 1.09
C PRO A 107 12.56 -2.30 1.49
N PHE A 108 12.02 -3.07 0.54
CA PHE A 108 10.91 -4.01 0.77
C PHE A 108 11.32 -5.48 0.83
N GLY A 109 12.62 -5.74 1.02
CA GLY A 109 13.12 -7.12 1.13
C GLY A 109 12.49 -7.91 2.28
N GLU A 110 12.14 -7.23 3.38
CA GLU A 110 11.46 -7.83 4.53
C GLU A 110 10.04 -8.35 4.21
N LEU A 111 9.37 -7.82 3.18
CA LEU A 111 8.05 -8.32 2.77
C LEU A 111 8.12 -9.75 2.17
N LEU A 112 9.29 -10.13 1.68
CA LEU A 112 9.57 -11.45 1.14
C LEU A 112 10.45 -12.30 2.10
N ASP A 113 10.47 -11.99 3.40
CA ASP A 113 11.24 -12.68 4.43
C ASP A 113 10.87 -14.16 4.60
N ALA A 114 9.69 -14.55 4.09
CA ALA A 114 9.26 -15.93 4.01
C ALA A 114 10.10 -16.79 3.05
N LEU A 115 10.82 -16.19 2.09
CA LEU A 115 11.75 -16.93 1.23
C LEU A 115 12.87 -17.53 2.07
N ALA A 116 13.19 -18.81 1.81
CA ALA A 116 14.28 -19.48 2.48
C ALA A 116 15.59 -18.68 2.31
N ASN A 117 16.31 -18.49 3.41
CA ASN A 117 17.56 -17.74 3.52
C ASN A 117 17.48 -16.24 3.25
N ALA A 118 16.29 -15.64 2.96
CA ALA A 118 16.15 -14.22 2.63
C ALA A 118 16.84 -13.29 3.63
N GLN A 119 16.55 -13.43 4.92
CA GLN A 119 17.14 -12.61 5.99
C GLN A 119 18.67 -12.81 6.12
N SER A 120 19.16 -14.04 5.95
CA SER A 120 20.59 -14.34 6.03
C SER A 120 21.36 -13.77 4.85
N VAL A 121 20.77 -13.82 3.66
CA VAL A 121 21.32 -13.21 2.43
C VAL A 121 21.35 -11.69 2.56
N GLN A 122 20.24 -11.06 2.94
CA GLN A 122 20.18 -9.59 3.12
C GLN A 122 21.15 -9.08 4.17
N ALA A 123 21.39 -9.85 5.23
CA ALA A 123 22.37 -9.51 6.26
C ALA A 123 23.82 -9.83 5.87
N GLY A 124 24.07 -10.33 4.66
CA GLY A 124 25.42 -10.71 4.18
C GLY A 124 26.00 -11.95 4.86
N ARG A 125 25.20 -12.71 5.62
CA ARG A 125 25.64 -13.96 6.28
C ARG A 125 25.69 -15.16 5.33
N GLN A 126 24.97 -15.07 4.21
CA GLN A 126 24.98 -16.08 3.15
C GLN A 126 25.09 -15.38 1.77
N PRO A 127 25.66 -16.04 0.75
CA PRO A 127 25.72 -15.48 -0.59
C PRO A 127 24.33 -15.38 -1.22
N PRO A 128 24.09 -14.46 -2.18
CA PRO A 128 22.80 -14.33 -2.86
C PRO A 128 22.31 -15.62 -3.54
N THR A 129 23.21 -16.49 -3.95
CA THR A 129 22.92 -17.81 -4.53
C THR A 129 22.29 -18.79 -3.56
N ALA A 130 22.34 -18.53 -2.24
CA ALA A 130 21.69 -19.36 -1.23
C ALA A 130 20.19 -19.03 -1.06
N LEU A 131 19.68 -17.97 -1.73
CA LEU A 131 18.27 -17.59 -1.68
C LEU A 131 17.40 -18.77 -2.19
N GLY A 132 16.28 -19.03 -1.51
CA GLY A 132 15.37 -20.12 -1.84
C GLY A 132 14.60 -19.93 -3.15
N VAL A 133 15.30 -19.60 -4.24
CA VAL A 133 14.75 -19.47 -5.60
C VAL A 133 15.69 -20.14 -6.58
N VAL A 134 15.19 -21.13 -7.33
CA VAL A 134 15.97 -21.88 -8.32
C VAL A 134 15.22 -22.03 -9.64
N ALA A 135 15.96 -22.24 -10.73
CA ALA A 135 15.44 -22.52 -12.06
C ALA A 135 15.93 -23.92 -12.48
N PRO A 136 15.10 -25.00 -12.35
CA PRO A 136 15.46 -26.33 -12.81
C PRO A 136 15.66 -26.43 -14.32
N ASP A 137 14.96 -25.60 -15.06
CA ASP A 137 15.03 -25.48 -16.51
C ASP A 137 14.75 -24.02 -16.95
N ALA A 138 14.75 -23.75 -18.25
CA ALA A 138 14.61 -22.40 -18.82
C ALA A 138 13.24 -21.74 -18.53
N ARG A 139 12.23 -22.50 -18.11
CA ARG A 139 10.86 -22.01 -17.91
C ARG A 139 10.30 -22.25 -16.52
N THR A 140 10.93 -23.04 -15.72
CA THR A 140 10.43 -23.42 -14.37
C THR A 140 11.19 -22.66 -13.30
N LEU A 141 10.45 -22.06 -12.39
CA LEU A 141 10.94 -21.42 -11.18
C LEU A 141 10.37 -22.13 -9.96
N VAL A 142 11.22 -22.47 -9.02
CA VAL A 142 10.81 -23.04 -7.74
C VAL A 142 11.24 -22.14 -6.60
N PHE A 143 10.26 -21.69 -5.80
CA PHE A 143 10.45 -20.89 -4.60
C PHE A 143 10.27 -21.75 -3.37
N THR A 144 11.27 -21.78 -2.51
CA THR A 144 11.21 -22.46 -1.21
C THR A 144 11.01 -21.43 -0.10
N LEU A 145 10.03 -21.68 0.77
CA LEU A 145 9.71 -20.81 1.89
C LEU A 145 10.10 -21.44 3.23
N ASN A 146 10.52 -20.62 4.18
CA ASN A 146 10.75 -21.05 5.56
C ASN A 146 9.44 -21.19 6.37
N ARG A 147 8.35 -20.57 5.90
CA ARG A 147 6.98 -20.65 6.44
C ARG A 147 5.96 -20.53 5.31
N SER A 148 4.76 -21.05 5.51
CA SER A 148 3.66 -20.83 4.54
C SER A 148 3.35 -19.35 4.40
N ALA A 149 3.21 -18.88 3.16
CA ALA A 149 2.83 -17.51 2.82
C ALA A 149 2.11 -17.46 1.47
N SER A 150 1.27 -16.45 1.27
CA SER A 150 0.61 -16.17 -0.02
C SER A 150 1.60 -15.51 -0.98
N LEU A 151 2.54 -16.28 -1.50
CA LEU A 151 3.62 -15.80 -2.36
C LEU A 151 3.11 -15.05 -3.62
N PRO A 152 2.06 -15.51 -4.35
CA PRO A 152 1.61 -14.84 -5.56
C PRO A 152 1.28 -13.35 -5.38
N ALA A 153 0.66 -12.96 -4.27
CA ALA A 153 0.37 -11.56 -3.99
C ALA A 153 1.66 -10.73 -3.79
N LEU A 154 2.66 -11.29 -3.13
CA LEU A 154 3.95 -10.62 -2.91
C LEU A 154 4.75 -10.45 -4.21
N LEU A 155 4.55 -11.34 -5.19
CA LEU A 155 5.20 -11.27 -6.50
C LEU A 155 4.63 -10.19 -7.43
N THR A 156 3.61 -9.45 -7.01
CA THR A 156 3.12 -8.25 -7.71
C THR A 156 3.86 -6.96 -7.31
N LEU A 157 4.72 -7.05 -6.30
CA LEU A 157 5.50 -5.90 -5.81
C LEU A 157 6.70 -5.61 -6.72
N PRO A 158 7.12 -4.35 -6.86
CA PRO A 158 8.27 -3.97 -7.70
C PRO A 158 9.56 -4.72 -7.38
N ILE A 159 9.81 -5.05 -6.10
CA ILE A 159 11.00 -5.84 -5.70
C ILE A 159 11.06 -7.22 -6.36
N ALA A 160 9.92 -7.78 -6.76
CA ALA A 160 9.82 -9.07 -7.43
C ALA A 160 9.84 -8.97 -8.97
N PHE A 161 9.92 -7.75 -9.53
CA PHE A 161 10.03 -7.58 -10.97
C PHE A 161 11.44 -7.94 -11.45
N PRO A 162 11.58 -8.63 -12.58
CA PRO A 162 12.90 -8.98 -13.11
C PRO A 162 13.62 -7.73 -13.62
N VAL A 163 14.88 -7.59 -13.28
CA VAL A 163 15.76 -6.53 -13.75
C VAL A 163 16.77 -7.11 -14.74
N TYR A 164 16.93 -6.46 -15.89
CA TYR A 164 17.88 -6.87 -16.92
C TYR A 164 19.33 -6.57 -16.49
N LEU A 165 20.00 -7.58 -15.95
CA LEU A 165 21.33 -7.44 -15.36
C LEU A 165 22.45 -7.06 -16.34
N PRO A 166 22.40 -7.41 -17.64
CA PRO A 166 23.41 -6.92 -18.59
C PRO A 166 23.47 -5.38 -18.66
N ALA A 167 22.32 -4.69 -18.74
CA ALA A 167 22.30 -3.22 -18.71
C ALA A 167 22.85 -2.66 -17.39
N LEU A 168 22.53 -3.30 -16.26
CA LEU A 168 23.09 -2.89 -14.97
C LEU A 168 24.61 -3.04 -14.91
N ARG A 169 25.16 -4.15 -15.43
CA ARG A 169 26.61 -4.36 -15.48
C ARG A 169 27.28 -3.35 -16.39
N GLN A 170 26.69 -3.02 -17.54
CA GLN A 170 27.24 -2.09 -18.52
C GLN A 170 27.18 -0.64 -18.07
N HIS A 171 26.09 -0.23 -17.42
CA HIS A 171 25.77 1.18 -17.16
C HIS A 171 25.72 1.57 -15.67
N GLY A 172 25.87 0.61 -14.76
CA GLY A 172 25.80 0.85 -13.32
C GLY A 172 24.49 1.54 -12.94
N ALA A 173 24.55 2.57 -12.12
CA ALA A 173 23.38 3.35 -11.67
C ALA A 173 22.61 4.04 -12.83
N GLN A 174 23.20 4.15 -14.01
CA GLN A 174 22.59 4.77 -15.19
C GLN A 174 21.71 3.81 -16.00
N HIS A 175 21.59 2.53 -15.60
CA HIS A 175 20.79 1.52 -16.32
C HIS A 175 19.31 1.87 -16.41
N THR A 176 18.80 2.75 -15.55
CA THR A 176 17.41 3.19 -15.53
C THR A 176 17.12 4.42 -16.40
N ARG A 177 18.09 4.94 -17.12
CA ARG A 177 17.93 6.12 -17.98
C ARG A 177 17.32 5.76 -19.35
N PRO A 178 16.66 6.73 -20.03
CA PRO A 178 16.21 6.53 -21.40
C PRO A 178 17.32 5.97 -22.31
N GLY A 179 16.95 5.02 -23.17
CA GLY A 179 17.91 4.32 -24.07
C GLY A 179 18.76 3.23 -23.39
N ARG A 180 18.72 3.10 -22.07
CA ARG A 180 19.47 2.10 -21.30
C ARG A 180 18.57 1.16 -20.49
N LEU A 181 17.38 1.63 -20.11
CA LEU A 181 16.42 0.82 -19.36
C LEU A 181 15.83 -0.24 -20.28
N VAL A 182 16.04 -1.50 -19.90
CA VAL A 182 15.46 -2.67 -20.54
C VAL A 182 14.51 -3.33 -19.53
N GLY A 183 13.22 -3.28 -19.81
CA GLY A 183 12.15 -3.90 -19.03
C GLY A 183 11.50 -5.06 -19.79
N ASN A 184 10.50 -5.67 -19.20
CA ASN A 184 9.71 -6.75 -19.80
C ASN A 184 8.20 -6.46 -19.78
N GLY A 185 7.80 -5.22 -19.45
CA GLY A 185 6.42 -4.80 -19.32
C GLY A 185 5.76 -4.40 -20.64
N ALA A 186 4.53 -3.92 -20.54
CA ALA A 186 3.71 -3.51 -21.68
C ALA A 186 4.26 -2.28 -22.41
N TYR A 187 5.09 -1.50 -21.74
CA TYR A 187 5.71 -0.29 -22.26
C TYR A 187 7.21 -0.31 -22.02
N ARG A 188 7.94 0.54 -22.79
CA ARG A 188 9.37 0.81 -22.63
C ARG A 188 9.60 2.31 -22.47
N LEU A 189 10.64 2.68 -21.72
CA LEU A 189 10.97 4.08 -21.43
C LEU A 189 11.51 4.77 -22.70
N GLN A 190 10.86 5.83 -23.14
CA GLN A 190 11.25 6.64 -24.28
C GLN A 190 12.03 7.90 -23.84
N ALA A 191 11.48 8.63 -22.85
CA ALA A 191 12.08 9.87 -22.37
C ALA A 191 11.81 10.07 -20.89
N TRP A 192 12.71 10.78 -20.21
CA TRP A 192 12.55 11.26 -18.85
C TRP A 192 13.12 12.65 -18.74
N THR A 193 12.25 13.64 -18.62
CA THR A 193 12.60 15.04 -18.35
C THR A 193 12.37 15.30 -16.86
N PRO A 194 13.45 15.44 -16.06
CA PRO A 194 13.33 15.67 -14.61
C PRO A 194 12.39 16.82 -14.28
N GLN A 195 11.59 16.66 -13.22
CA GLN A 195 10.60 17.62 -12.71
C GLN A 195 9.48 17.98 -13.72
N ALA A 196 9.37 17.30 -14.85
CA ALA A 196 8.36 17.55 -15.86
C ALA A 196 7.54 16.31 -16.20
N ASN A 197 8.14 15.32 -16.82
CA ASN A 197 7.41 14.12 -17.24
C ASN A 197 8.31 12.93 -17.58
N LEU A 198 7.70 11.73 -17.57
CA LEU A 198 8.23 10.52 -18.15
C LEU A 198 7.34 10.11 -19.31
N VAL A 199 7.93 9.67 -20.41
CA VAL A 199 7.22 9.19 -21.59
C VAL A 199 7.58 7.73 -21.80
N VAL A 200 6.56 6.89 -21.89
CA VAL A 200 6.72 5.49 -22.25
C VAL A 200 5.92 5.18 -23.50
N GLU A 201 6.45 4.30 -24.33
CA GLU A 201 5.84 3.83 -25.55
C GLU A 201 5.56 2.33 -25.50
N LYS A 202 4.60 1.86 -26.26
CA LYS A 202 4.21 0.45 -26.33
C LYS A 202 5.42 -0.42 -26.66
N ASN A 203 5.65 -1.46 -25.85
CA ASN A 203 6.68 -2.46 -26.09
C ASN A 203 6.21 -3.51 -27.10
N PRO A 204 6.77 -3.59 -28.31
CA PRO A 204 6.36 -4.57 -29.33
C PRO A 204 6.72 -6.01 -28.93
N HIS A 205 7.69 -6.19 -28.02
CA HIS A 205 8.15 -7.51 -27.55
C HIS A 205 7.39 -8.03 -26.33
N PHE A 206 6.45 -7.24 -25.79
CA PHE A 206 5.60 -7.71 -24.68
C PHE A 206 4.72 -8.86 -25.14
N HIS A 207 4.66 -9.96 -24.36
CA HIS A 207 3.93 -11.17 -24.74
C HIS A 207 2.45 -10.94 -25.10
N ALA A 208 1.84 -9.91 -24.51
CA ALA A 208 0.45 -9.53 -24.74
C ALA A 208 0.31 -8.19 -25.50
N ALA A 209 1.32 -7.77 -26.27
CA ALA A 209 1.36 -6.47 -26.95
C ALA A 209 0.09 -6.19 -27.79
N ARG A 210 -0.49 -7.21 -28.44
CA ARG A 210 -1.72 -7.08 -29.24
C ARG A 210 -2.92 -6.56 -28.44
N HIS A 211 -2.93 -6.75 -27.12
CA HIS A 211 -4.01 -6.34 -26.21
C HIS A 211 -3.78 -4.96 -25.57
N VAL A 212 -2.59 -4.37 -25.76
CA VAL A 212 -2.27 -3.02 -25.27
C VAL A 212 -2.84 -2.01 -26.26
N ALA A 213 -3.88 -1.31 -25.86
CA ALA A 213 -4.63 -0.41 -26.76
C ALA A 213 -3.99 0.97 -26.89
N ILE A 214 -3.34 1.48 -25.83
CA ILE A 214 -2.73 2.81 -25.77
C ILE A 214 -1.29 2.73 -26.30
N PRO A 215 -0.91 3.51 -27.33
CA PRO A 215 0.41 3.42 -27.93
C PRO A 215 1.52 4.06 -27.08
N GLY A 216 1.17 4.99 -26.20
CA GLY A 216 2.12 5.67 -25.30
C GLY A 216 1.44 6.33 -24.13
N VAL A 217 2.20 6.53 -23.06
CA VAL A 217 1.74 7.18 -21.84
C VAL A 217 2.74 8.27 -21.46
N ARG A 218 2.23 9.44 -21.09
CA ARG A 218 3.00 10.51 -20.48
C ARG A 218 2.58 10.67 -19.03
N PHE A 219 3.49 10.36 -18.12
CA PHE A 219 3.37 10.57 -16.70
C PHE A 219 3.83 11.99 -16.37
N HIS A 220 2.93 12.83 -15.90
CA HIS A 220 3.22 14.21 -15.52
C HIS A 220 3.60 14.29 -14.06
N VAL A 221 4.75 14.87 -13.77
CA VAL A 221 5.19 15.18 -12.42
C VAL A 221 4.43 16.43 -11.95
N THR A 222 3.70 16.33 -10.84
CA THR A 222 2.95 17.45 -10.27
C THR A 222 2.83 17.24 -8.75
N GLU A 223 3.61 17.97 -7.96
CA GLU A 223 3.59 17.85 -6.49
C GLU A 223 2.34 18.49 -5.86
N ASP A 224 1.82 19.53 -6.48
CA ASP A 224 0.63 20.25 -6.01
C ASP A 224 -0.64 19.65 -6.61
N ALA A 225 -1.44 19.01 -5.74
CA ALA A 225 -2.74 18.44 -6.13
C ALA A 225 -3.73 19.49 -6.68
N ALA A 226 -3.65 20.75 -6.27
CA ALA A 226 -4.51 21.80 -6.81
C ALA A 226 -4.10 22.16 -8.25
N ALA A 227 -2.81 22.21 -8.54
CA ALA A 227 -2.30 22.39 -9.90
C ALA A 227 -2.70 21.22 -10.80
N GLU A 228 -2.62 19.97 -10.31
CA GLU A 228 -3.05 18.77 -11.03
C GLU A 228 -4.56 18.82 -11.37
N LEU A 229 -5.39 19.25 -10.40
CA LEU A 229 -6.82 19.48 -10.62
C LEU A 229 -7.11 20.51 -11.72
N GLN A 230 -6.37 21.62 -11.75
CA GLN A 230 -6.56 22.66 -12.79
C GLN A 230 -6.16 22.14 -14.16
N ARG A 231 -5.08 21.39 -14.28
CA ARG A 231 -4.67 20.76 -15.54
C ARG A 231 -5.70 19.74 -16.05
N PHE A 232 -6.30 18.97 -15.14
CA PHE A 232 -7.41 18.08 -15.50
C PHE A 232 -8.63 18.87 -15.99
N ALA A 233 -9.00 19.94 -15.28
CA ALA A 233 -10.12 20.80 -15.65
C ALA A 233 -9.90 21.52 -17.00
N ALA A 234 -8.65 21.81 -17.36
CA ALA A 234 -8.27 22.37 -18.66
C ALA A 234 -8.25 21.33 -19.80
N GLY A 235 -8.34 20.02 -19.46
CA GLY A 235 -8.26 18.93 -20.45
C GLY A 235 -6.84 18.47 -20.78
N ASP A 236 -5.82 18.98 -20.08
CA ASP A 236 -4.41 18.60 -20.27
C ASP A 236 -4.10 17.20 -19.72
N LEU A 237 -4.92 16.72 -18.78
CA LEU A 237 -4.81 15.38 -18.19
C LEU A 237 -6.06 14.55 -18.48
N HIS A 238 -5.84 13.28 -18.76
CA HIS A 238 -6.92 12.28 -18.85
C HIS A 238 -7.22 11.62 -17.50
N LEU A 239 -6.25 11.60 -16.58
CA LEU A 239 -6.30 10.93 -15.29
C LEU A 239 -5.42 11.67 -14.29
N THR A 240 -5.97 11.98 -13.08
CA THR A 240 -5.17 12.51 -11.97
C THR A 240 -4.65 11.38 -11.08
N GLU A 241 -3.52 11.61 -10.39
CA GLU A 241 -3.02 10.72 -9.34
C GLU A 241 -3.74 11.01 -8.01
N VAL A 242 -3.99 12.27 -7.73
CA VAL A 242 -4.61 12.72 -6.47
C VAL A 242 -5.72 13.72 -6.74
N VAL A 243 -6.60 13.88 -5.73
CA VAL A 243 -7.60 14.94 -5.68
C VAL A 243 -7.33 15.79 -4.45
N PRO A 244 -7.24 17.14 -4.57
CA PRO A 244 -6.98 18.01 -3.44
C PRO A 244 -8.13 17.96 -2.43
N PRO A 245 -7.86 18.22 -1.13
CA PRO A 245 -8.87 18.20 -0.07
C PRO A 245 -9.84 19.36 -0.23
N GLN A 246 -10.94 19.14 -0.93
CA GLN A 246 -12.07 20.05 -1.13
C GLN A 246 -13.36 19.35 -0.68
N PRO A 247 -14.44 20.12 -0.39
CA PRO A 247 -15.73 19.52 -0.07
C PRO A 247 -16.19 18.58 -1.19
N LEU A 248 -16.49 17.32 -0.81
CA LEU A 248 -16.85 16.28 -1.77
C LEU A 248 -18.05 16.66 -2.66
N GLN A 249 -19.01 17.38 -2.08
CA GLN A 249 -20.17 17.87 -2.81
C GLN A 249 -19.77 18.80 -3.96
N ALA A 250 -18.89 19.77 -3.71
CA ALA A 250 -18.40 20.70 -4.72
C ALA A 250 -17.63 19.98 -5.85
N LEU A 251 -16.85 18.94 -5.51
CA LEU A 251 -16.18 18.12 -6.49
C LEU A 251 -17.17 17.31 -7.34
N ARG A 252 -18.22 16.76 -6.72
CA ARG A 252 -19.29 16.03 -7.43
C ARG A 252 -20.11 16.95 -8.36
N GLU A 253 -20.43 18.15 -7.90
CA GLU A 253 -21.15 19.15 -8.71
C GLU A 253 -20.32 19.58 -9.92
N ARG A 254 -19.01 19.76 -9.75
CA ARG A 254 -18.12 20.20 -10.82
C ARG A 254 -17.75 19.11 -11.82
N PHE A 255 -17.48 17.90 -11.35
CA PHE A 255 -16.90 16.81 -12.18
C PHE A 255 -17.82 15.63 -12.40
N GLY A 256 -18.91 15.53 -11.66
CA GLY A 256 -19.92 14.46 -11.85
C GLY A 256 -19.31 13.06 -11.84
N ALA A 257 -19.57 12.33 -12.92
CA ALA A 257 -19.11 10.96 -13.12
C ALA A 257 -17.59 10.83 -13.33
N GLN A 258 -16.88 11.92 -13.59
CA GLN A 258 -15.42 11.89 -13.74
C GLN A 258 -14.72 11.74 -12.38
N LEU A 259 -15.39 12.12 -11.28
CA LEU A 259 -14.86 11.89 -9.94
C LEU A 259 -15.05 10.43 -9.54
N ARG A 260 -13.97 9.69 -9.45
CA ARG A 260 -13.93 8.28 -9.03
C ARG A 260 -13.48 8.18 -7.59
N ILE A 261 -14.32 7.64 -6.72
CA ILE A 261 -14.02 7.35 -5.31
C ILE A 261 -14.29 5.87 -5.11
N ALA A 262 -13.29 5.15 -4.61
CA ALA A 262 -13.40 3.72 -4.37
C ALA A 262 -12.80 3.34 -3.01
N PRO A 263 -13.21 2.21 -2.40
CA PRO A 263 -12.54 1.67 -1.24
C PRO A 263 -11.06 1.42 -1.54
N TYR A 264 -10.20 1.76 -0.57
CA TYR A 264 -8.77 1.54 -0.61
C TYR A 264 -8.35 0.72 0.62
N ILE A 265 -7.57 -0.33 0.42
CA ILE A 265 -7.15 -1.20 1.52
C ILE A 265 -6.14 -0.45 2.39
N GLY A 266 -6.68 0.42 3.23
CA GLY A 266 -5.91 1.23 4.16
C GLY A 266 -6.75 1.64 5.36
N ALA A 267 -6.10 1.79 6.51
CA ALA A 267 -6.72 2.20 7.75
C ALA A 267 -5.93 3.32 8.42
N PHE A 268 -6.62 4.29 8.97
CA PHE A 268 -6.05 5.37 9.77
C PHE A 268 -6.50 5.21 11.22
N TRP A 269 -5.55 5.36 12.14
CA TRP A 269 -5.80 5.24 13.58
C TRP A 269 -4.96 6.22 14.39
N LEU A 270 -5.28 6.35 15.68
CA LEU A 270 -4.34 6.87 16.67
C LEU A 270 -3.72 5.70 17.42
N GLY A 271 -2.39 5.62 17.44
CA GLY A 271 -1.64 4.68 18.26
C GLY A 271 -1.47 5.23 19.67
N MET A 272 -1.52 4.33 20.65
CA MET A 272 -1.26 4.63 22.04
C MET A 272 0.01 3.92 22.49
N ASN A 273 0.91 4.64 23.15
CA ASN A 273 2.13 4.05 23.69
C ASN A 273 1.80 3.26 24.96
N LEU A 274 1.90 1.94 24.88
CA LEU A 274 1.61 1.02 25.98
C LEU A 274 2.80 0.76 26.91
N THR A 275 3.97 1.34 26.60
CA THR A 275 5.20 1.09 27.34
C THR A 275 5.44 2.09 28.48
N ARG A 276 4.56 3.08 28.67
CA ARG A 276 4.73 4.15 29.66
C ARG A 276 3.39 4.78 30.10
N PRO A 277 3.39 5.41 31.32
CA PRO A 277 2.26 6.21 31.77
C PRO A 277 1.89 7.35 30.78
N PRO A 278 0.62 7.76 30.75
CA PRO A 278 -0.51 7.29 31.56
C PRO A 278 -1.26 6.11 30.95
N LEU A 279 -0.82 5.58 29.81
CA LEU A 279 -1.55 4.59 29.01
C LEU A 279 -1.14 3.13 29.29
N GLN A 280 0.09 2.94 29.83
CA GLN A 280 0.57 1.65 30.29
C GLN A 280 -0.39 1.08 31.37
N ASP A 281 -0.68 -0.20 31.29
CA ASP A 281 -1.53 -0.94 32.26
C ASP A 281 -2.90 -0.31 32.55
N GLN A 282 -3.37 0.57 31.66
CA GLN A 282 -4.65 1.30 31.81
C GLN A 282 -5.64 1.01 30.64
N PRO A 283 -6.09 -0.25 30.46
CA PRO A 283 -6.99 -0.60 29.35
C PRO A 283 -8.32 0.16 29.40
N ARG A 284 -8.86 0.43 30.61
CA ARG A 284 -10.10 1.21 30.78
C ARG A 284 -9.95 2.64 30.31
N LEU A 285 -8.79 3.26 30.55
CA LEU A 285 -8.51 4.61 30.06
C LEU A 285 -8.39 4.64 28.53
N ARG A 286 -7.68 3.66 27.97
CA ARG A 286 -7.54 3.54 26.50
C ARG A 286 -8.89 3.33 25.82
N GLU A 287 -9.74 2.47 26.39
CA GLU A 287 -11.11 2.28 25.90
C GLU A 287 -11.93 3.58 26.01
N ALA A 288 -11.87 4.30 27.12
CA ALA A 288 -12.58 5.56 27.30
C ALA A 288 -12.21 6.59 26.23
N LEU A 289 -10.90 6.74 25.93
CA LEU A 289 -10.42 7.63 24.88
C LEU A 289 -10.95 7.21 23.49
N SER A 290 -11.00 5.90 23.22
CA SER A 290 -11.51 5.39 21.93
C SER A 290 -13.00 5.66 21.77
N LEU A 291 -13.81 5.38 22.81
CA LEU A 291 -15.26 5.55 22.80
C LEU A 291 -15.72 7.00 22.70
N ALA A 292 -14.90 7.94 23.20
CA ALA A 292 -15.20 9.39 23.15
C ALA A 292 -15.00 10.02 21.75
N VAL A 293 -14.51 9.27 20.77
CA VAL A 293 -14.33 9.75 19.40
C VAL A 293 -15.55 9.42 18.55
N ASP A 294 -16.20 10.45 18.03
CA ASP A 294 -17.30 10.34 17.06
C ASP A 294 -16.72 10.21 15.65
N ARG A 295 -16.61 8.98 15.18
CA ARG A 295 -15.99 8.65 13.88
C ARG A 295 -16.82 9.13 12.71
N ASP A 296 -18.14 9.13 12.84
CA ASP A 296 -19.05 9.56 11.77
C ASP A 296 -18.96 11.07 11.56
N LYS A 297 -18.79 11.85 12.64
CA LYS A 297 -18.49 13.28 12.51
C LYS A 297 -17.11 13.52 11.89
N LEU A 298 -16.10 12.72 12.24
CA LEU A 298 -14.77 12.84 11.63
C LEU A 298 -14.83 12.59 10.13
N THR A 299 -15.44 11.50 9.69
CA THR A 299 -15.48 11.15 8.26
C THR A 299 -16.37 12.10 7.46
N ARG A 300 -17.45 12.59 8.05
CA ARG A 300 -18.38 13.51 7.36
C ARG A 300 -17.88 14.94 7.26
N TYR A 301 -17.27 15.48 8.33
CA TYR A 301 -17.01 16.93 8.45
C TYR A 301 -15.52 17.28 8.52
N VAL A 302 -14.63 16.33 8.82
CA VAL A 302 -13.19 16.61 8.97
C VAL A 302 -12.40 16.08 7.79
N THR A 303 -12.56 14.82 7.40
CA THR A 303 -11.95 14.26 6.19
C THR A 303 -12.81 14.57 4.97
N GLY A 304 -14.08 14.20 4.97
CA GLY A 304 -15.10 14.66 4.03
C GLY A 304 -14.93 14.20 2.58
N LEU A 305 -14.09 13.22 2.31
CA LEU A 305 -13.74 12.75 0.96
C LEU A 305 -14.16 11.29 0.70
N GLY A 306 -15.21 10.82 1.40
CA GLY A 306 -15.76 9.48 1.19
C GLY A 306 -15.16 8.39 2.08
N GLU A 307 -14.26 8.74 2.98
CA GLU A 307 -13.73 7.81 3.99
C GLU A 307 -14.88 7.23 4.83
N THR A 308 -14.75 5.98 5.25
CA THR A 308 -15.74 5.29 6.09
C THR A 308 -15.24 5.12 7.51
N SER A 309 -16.13 5.27 8.49
CA SER A 309 -15.81 5.10 9.91
C SER A 309 -15.23 3.72 10.19
N ALA A 310 -14.09 3.64 10.89
CA ALA A 310 -13.43 2.38 11.21
C ALA A 310 -13.66 1.95 12.66
N TYR A 311 -14.11 0.72 12.80
CA TYR A 311 -14.27 0.00 14.08
C TYR A 311 -13.43 -1.28 14.11
N ALA A 312 -12.57 -1.47 13.11
CA ALA A 312 -11.63 -2.55 12.90
C ALA A 312 -10.26 -1.99 12.51
N ILE A 313 -9.22 -2.81 12.55
CA ILE A 313 -7.89 -2.45 12.06
C ILE A 313 -7.70 -2.88 10.62
N VAL A 314 -8.16 -4.08 10.28
CA VAL A 314 -8.13 -4.58 8.91
C VAL A 314 -9.29 -3.98 8.14
N PRO A 315 -9.06 -3.27 7.02
CA PRO A 315 -10.14 -2.69 6.22
C PRO A 315 -10.92 -3.76 5.45
N PRO A 316 -12.16 -3.45 5.02
CA PRO A 316 -12.92 -4.30 4.10
C PRO A 316 -12.25 -4.33 2.70
N GLY A 317 -12.63 -5.33 1.89
CA GLY A 317 -12.15 -5.46 0.52
C GLY A 317 -11.04 -6.48 0.31
N ILE A 318 -10.55 -7.13 1.38
CA ILE A 318 -9.62 -8.26 1.29
C ILE A 318 -10.43 -9.54 1.01
N ALA A 319 -10.15 -10.21 -0.09
CA ALA A 319 -10.85 -11.43 -0.49
C ALA A 319 -10.75 -12.50 0.63
N GLY A 320 -11.87 -13.17 0.91
CA GLY A 320 -11.94 -14.22 1.93
C GLY A 320 -11.85 -13.75 3.38
N TYR A 321 -11.63 -12.45 3.64
CA TYR A 321 -11.52 -11.89 4.99
C TYR A 321 -12.67 -10.94 5.33
N THR A 322 -13.36 -11.20 6.42
CA THR A 322 -14.36 -10.28 7.00
C THR A 322 -13.75 -9.60 8.22
N PRO A 323 -13.61 -8.26 8.23
CA PRO A 323 -13.07 -7.51 9.35
C PRO A 323 -13.80 -7.77 10.66
N VAL A 324 -13.09 -7.73 11.78
CA VAL A 324 -13.65 -7.86 13.12
C VAL A 324 -13.95 -6.46 13.64
N SER A 325 -15.22 -6.14 13.83
CA SER A 325 -15.61 -4.90 14.50
C SER A 325 -15.41 -4.98 16.00
N ALA A 326 -14.97 -3.88 16.61
CA ALA A 326 -14.91 -3.74 18.06
C ALA A 326 -16.31 -4.01 18.69
N SER A 327 -16.36 -4.67 19.84
CA SER A 327 -17.60 -5.09 20.49
C SER A 327 -18.60 -3.96 20.79
N TRP A 328 -18.12 -2.74 20.90
CA TRP A 328 -18.92 -1.53 21.13
C TRP A 328 -19.34 -0.80 19.85
N ALA A 329 -19.00 -1.32 18.67
CA ALA A 329 -19.32 -0.68 17.38
C ALA A 329 -20.83 -0.50 17.15
N THR A 330 -21.65 -1.42 17.67
CA THR A 330 -23.12 -1.39 17.56
C THR A 330 -23.80 -0.39 18.50
N LEU A 331 -23.07 0.17 19.47
CA LEU A 331 -23.60 1.20 20.37
C LEU A 331 -23.78 2.52 19.63
N THR A 332 -24.81 3.28 19.97
CA THR A 332 -24.95 4.67 19.54
C THR A 332 -23.80 5.53 20.08
N GLN A 333 -23.52 6.68 19.46
CA GLN A 333 -22.48 7.58 19.97
C GLN A 333 -22.77 8.04 21.41
N ALA A 334 -24.02 8.34 21.74
CA ALA A 334 -24.42 8.70 23.11
C ALA A 334 -24.11 7.60 24.12
N GLN A 335 -24.40 6.34 23.78
CA GLN A 335 -24.07 5.17 24.61
C GLN A 335 -22.55 4.99 24.77
N ARG A 336 -21.79 5.15 23.69
CA ARG A 336 -20.32 5.13 23.72
C ARG A 336 -19.78 6.20 24.65
N GLU A 337 -20.26 7.43 24.56
CA GLU A 337 -19.83 8.53 25.43
C GLU A 337 -20.20 8.30 26.89
N ALA A 338 -21.39 7.79 27.18
CA ALA A 338 -21.79 7.44 28.55
C ALA A 338 -20.87 6.37 29.15
N ARG A 339 -20.53 5.33 28.37
CA ARG A 339 -19.56 4.30 28.76
C ARG A 339 -18.15 4.88 28.92
N ALA A 340 -17.73 5.77 28.03
CA ALA A 340 -16.43 6.46 28.10
C ALA A 340 -16.29 7.24 29.43
N ARG A 341 -17.29 8.04 29.79
CA ARG A 341 -17.29 8.81 31.07
C ARG A 341 -17.20 7.91 32.30
N ARG A 342 -17.88 6.75 32.28
CA ARG A 342 -17.83 5.77 33.37
C ARG A 342 -16.44 5.15 33.49
N LEU A 343 -15.83 4.70 32.38
CA LEU A 343 -14.50 4.12 32.34
C LEU A 343 -13.41 5.13 32.73
N TYR A 344 -13.55 6.38 32.30
CA TYR A 344 -12.62 7.46 32.61
C TYR A 344 -12.57 7.75 34.11
N ARG A 345 -13.76 7.79 34.77
CA ARG A 345 -13.84 7.90 36.24
C ARG A 345 -13.25 6.68 36.94
N ALA A 346 -13.52 5.48 36.43
CA ALA A 346 -12.96 4.24 36.99
C ALA A 346 -11.42 4.15 36.84
N ALA A 347 -10.84 4.90 35.89
CA ALA A 347 -9.39 5.06 35.75
C ALA A 347 -8.80 6.18 36.63
N GLY A 348 -9.62 6.82 37.50
CA GLY A 348 -9.18 7.82 38.46
C GLY A 348 -9.14 9.26 37.94
N TYR A 349 -9.78 9.53 36.79
CA TYR A 349 -9.83 10.87 36.18
C TYR A 349 -11.22 11.48 36.24
N SER A 350 -11.28 12.82 36.27
CA SER A 350 -12.52 13.59 36.25
C SER A 350 -12.29 14.97 35.65
N ARG A 351 -13.32 15.83 35.60
CA ARG A 351 -13.13 17.24 35.20
C ARG A 351 -12.29 18.03 36.22
N GLN A 352 -12.36 17.66 37.52
CA GLN A 352 -11.55 18.28 38.58
C GLN A 352 -10.12 17.73 38.59
N ARG A 353 -9.93 16.48 38.13
CA ARG A 353 -8.62 15.82 37.99
C ARG A 353 -8.46 15.34 36.54
N PRO A 354 -8.27 16.25 35.58
CA PRO A 354 -8.24 15.88 34.19
C PRO A 354 -6.97 15.12 33.81
N LEU A 355 -7.09 14.18 32.87
CA LEU A 355 -5.95 13.63 32.17
C LEU A 355 -5.31 14.72 31.32
N VAL A 356 -4.00 14.90 31.50
CA VAL A 356 -3.17 15.70 30.55
C VAL A 356 -2.44 14.71 29.64
N ILE A 357 -2.65 14.81 28.33
CA ILE A 357 -2.07 13.88 27.37
C ILE A 357 -1.54 14.60 26.13
N GLU A 358 -0.46 14.09 25.59
CA GLU A 358 0.14 14.60 24.38
C GLU A 358 -0.29 13.80 23.17
N LEU A 359 -0.71 14.49 22.11
CA LEU A 359 -1.08 13.92 20.80
C LEU A 359 -0.15 14.46 19.71
N ARG A 360 0.69 13.56 19.16
CA ARG A 360 1.69 13.87 18.14
C ARG A 360 1.22 13.55 16.73
N TYR A 361 1.58 14.42 15.80
CA TYR A 361 1.32 14.23 14.37
C TYR A 361 2.43 14.91 13.54
N ASN A 362 2.67 14.39 12.33
CA ASN A 362 3.59 15.05 11.39
C ASN A 362 2.95 16.25 10.72
N THR A 363 3.75 17.21 10.29
CA THR A 363 3.32 18.42 9.58
C THR A 363 2.46 18.05 8.37
N SER A 364 1.17 18.37 8.45
CA SER A 364 0.15 18.09 7.45
C SER A 364 -1.14 18.81 7.84
N ILE A 365 -1.75 19.54 6.91
CA ILE A 365 -3.02 20.24 7.16
C ILE A 365 -4.15 19.25 7.51
N PRO A 366 -4.36 18.13 6.77
CA PRO A 366 -5.35 17.13 7.14
C PRO A 366 -5.13 16.55 8.53
N HIS A 367 -3.88 16.19 8.88
CA HIS A 367 -3.58 15.62 10.20
C HIS A 367 -3.81 16.62 11.34
N ARG A 368 -3.49 17.90 11.13
CA ARG A 368 -3.79 18.97 12.09
C ARG A 368 -5.29 19.11 12.34
N ARG A 369 -6.10 19.16 11.27
CA ARG A 369 -7.57 19.22 11.39
C ARG A 369 -8.14 18.04 12.16
N LEU A 370 -7.69 16.84 11.84
CA LEU A 370 -8.11 15.60 12.49
C LEU A 370 -7.77 15.60 13.99
N THR A 371 -6.51 15.90 14.34
CA THR A 371 -6.06 15.90 15.74
C THR A 371 -6.73 16.97 16.58
N LEU A 372 -7.00 18.16 16.01
CA LEU A 372 -7.81 19.21 16.65
C LEU A 372 -9.23 18.72 16.93
N ALA A 373 -9.88 18.06 15.98
CA ALA A 373 -11.22 17.51 16.16
C ALA A 373 -11.27 16.46 17.27
N VAL A 374 -10.32 15.50 17.26
CA VAL A 374 -10.22 14.47 18.32
C VAL A 374 -9.97 15.11 19.69
N ALA A 375 -9.05 16.08 19.78
CA ALA A 375 -8.76 16.79 21.03
C ALA A 375 -10.00 17.53 21.56
N SER A 376 -10.79 18.14 20.68
CA SER A 376 -12.07 18.76 21.04
C SER A 376 -13.09 17.77 21.57
N MET A 377 -13.26 16.61 20.93
CA MET A 377 -14.16 15.53 21.38
C MET A 377 -13.73 15.00 22.76
N TRP A 378 -12.46 14.73 22.97
CA TRP A 378 -11.94 14.29 24.27
C TRP A 378 -12.16 15.32 25.36
N ARG A 379 -11.97 16.61 25.08
CA ARG A 379 -12.23 17.69 26.01
C ARG A 379 -13.73 17.79 26.35
N GLN A 380 -14.60 17.74 25.36
CA GLN A 380 -16.06 17.85 25.54
C GLN A 380 -16.63 16.65 26.31
N VAL A 381 -16.24 15.43 25.93
CA VAL A 381 -16.81 14.21 26.49
C VAL A 381 -16.21 13.87 27.87
N LEU A 382 -14.90 13.99 28.04
CA LEU A 382 -14.16 13.50 29.20
C LEU A 382 -13.48 14.61 30.04
N GLY A 383 -13.30 15.80 29.48
CA GLY A 383 -12.53 16.85 30.13
C GLY A 383 -11.01 16.72 29.98
N VAL A 384 -10.54 15.88 29.02
CA VAL A 384 -9.10 15.67 28.78
C VAL A 384 -8.45 16.95 28.29
N GLN A 385 -7.27 17.26 28.83
CA GLN A 385 -6.40 18.35 28.40
C GLN A 385 -5.38 17.79 27.39
N VAL A 386 -5.54 18.14 26.11
CA VAL A 386 -4.68 17.62 25.04
C VAL A 386 -3.63 18.64 24.66
N ARG A 387 -2.36 18.24 24.68
CA ARG A 387 -1.22 19.00 24.13
C ARG A 387 -0.91 18.48 22.74
N LEU A 388 -1.25 19.24 21.71
CA LEU A 388 -0.92 18.88 20.33
C LEU A 388 0.55 19.16 20.03
N ARG A 389 1.23 18.19 19.40
CA ARG A 389 2.63 18.30 18.98
C ARG A 389 2.76 18.03 17.50
N ASN A 390 3.08 19.06 16.76
CA ASN A 390 3.44 18.99 15.36
C ASN A 390 4.94 18.72 15.23
N GLU A 391 5.33 17.77 14.35
CA GLU A 391 6.71 17.40 14.10
C GLU A 391 6.98 17.28 12.59
N GLU A 392 8.21 17.58 12.19
CA GLU A 392 8.69 17.22 10.85
C GLU A 392 8.64 15.70 10.68
N TRP A 393 8.50 15.22 9.45
CA TRP A 393 8.25 13.80 9.16
C TRP A 393 9.29 12.85 9.76
N LYS A 394 10.58 13.10 9.54
CA LYS A 394 11.67 12.23 10.02
C LYS A 394 11.74 12.21 11.56
N VAL A 395 11.56 13.37 12.18
CA VAL A 395 11.51 13.51 13.64
C VAL A 395 10.31 12.75 14.20
N PHE A 396 9.13 12.92 13.59
CA PHE A 396 7.93 12.21 13.99
C PHE A 396 8.09 10.68 13.91
N VAL A 397 8.64 10.18 12.80
CA VAL A 397 8.89 8.73 12.60
C VAL A 397 9.88 8.21 13.66
N SER A 398 10.97 8.94 13.92
CA SER A 398 11.95 8.57 14.93
C SER A 398 11.35 8.51 16.34
N ASN A 399 10.65 9.57 16.75
CA ASN A 399 10.03 9.65 18.09
C ASN A 399 8.98 8.55 18.28
N ARG A 400 8.17 8.27 17.27
CA ARG A 400 7.18 7.19 17.27
C ARG A 400 7.83 5.82 17.41
N LYS A 401 8.92 5.56 16.69
CA LYS A 401 9.67 4.31 16.74
C LYS A 401 10.35 4.10 18.10
N GLN A 402 10.96 5.12 18.64
CA GLN A 402 11.67 5.06 19.92
C GLN A 402 10.73 4.92 21.13
N ARG A 403 9.49 5.42 21.05
CA ARG A 403 8.47 5.37 22.11
C ARG A 403 8.84 6.07 23.42
N VAL A 404 9.94 6.82 23.48
CA VAL A 404 10.44 7.45 24.69
C VAL A 404 9.58 8.63 25.13
N ILE A 405 9.22 9.51 24.19
CA ILE A 405 8.46 10.74 24.47
C ILE A 405 7.02 10.71 24.00
N THR A 406 6.63 9.74 23.17
CA THR A 406 5.27 9.66 22.63
C THR A 406 4.29 9.11 23.65
N GLN A 407 3.05 9.65 23.65
CA GLN A 407 1.91 9.10 24.39
C GLN A 407 0.85 8.64 23.41
N VAL A 408 0.22 9.58 22.68
CA VAL A 408 -0.66 9.27 21.57
C VAL A 408 -0.07 9.86 20.30
N PHE A 409 -0.21 9.16 19.20
CA PHE A 409 0.33 9.57 17.91
C PHE A 409 -0.56 9.13 16.75
N ARG A 410 -0.55 9.88 15.66
CA ARG A 410 -1.23 9.44 14.46
C ARG A 410 -0.52 8.23 13.85
N GLY A 411 -1.29 7.30 13.35
CA GLY A 411 -0.83 6.14 12.61
C GLY A 411 -1.74 5.86 11.43
N GLY A 412 -1.28 5.04 10.53
CA GLY A 412 -2.03 4.56 9.39
C GLY A 412 -1.20 3.57 8.60
N TRP A 413 -1.86 2.69 7.90
CA TRP A 413 -1.24 1.72 7.03
C TRP A 413 -2.07 1.55 5.76
N ILE A 414 -1.40 1.52 4.64
CA ILE A 414 -1.95 1.14 3.34
C ILE A 414 -1.31 -0.19 3.00
N ALA A 415 -2.11 -1.17 2.62
CA ALA A 415 -1.61 -2.50 2.35
C ALA A 415 -0.66 -2.55 1.15
N ASP A 416 0.47 -3.23 1.32
CA ASP A 416 1.35 -3.58 0.20
C ASP A 416 0.74 -4.69 -0.66
N VAL A 417 0.00 -5.59 0.00
CA VAL A 417 -0.73 -6.70 -0.62
C VAL A 417 -2.11 -6.84 0.03
N PRO A 418 -3.13 -7.34 -0.69
CA PRO A 418 -4.48 -7.47 -0.16
C PRO A 418 -4.59 -8.66 0.82
N ASP A 419 -3.91 -8.56 1.95
CA ASP A 419 -3.83 -9.60 2.98
C ASP A 419 -4.00 -8.99 4.38
N ALA A 420 -4.90 -9.56 5.19
CA ALA A 420 -5.14 -9.13 6.57
C ALA A 420 -3.87 -9.25 7.45
N ARG A 421 -3.01 -10.22 7.16
CA ARG A 421 -1.72 -10.42 7.85
C ARG A 421 -0.81 -9.19 7.72
N ASN A 422 -0.89 -8.45 6.58
CA ASN A 422 -0.11 -7.23 6.34
C ASN A 422 -0.43 -6.13 7.36
N PHE A 423 -1.70 -6.01 7.80
CA PHE A 423 -2.09 -5.07 8.85
C PHE A 423 -1.69 -5.56 10.25
N LEU A 424 -1.92 -6.84 10.53
CA LEU A 424 -1.72 -7.38 11.87
C LEU A 424 -0.24 -7.57 12.20
N ALA A 425 0.61 -7.86 11.21
CA ALA A 425 2.06 -7.95 11.39
C ALA A 425 2.68 -6.66 11.94
N ALA A 426 2.10 -5.51 11.61
CA ALA A 426 2.53 -4.21 12.12
C ALA A 426 2.49 -4.09 13.66
N PHE A 427 1.74 -4.97 14.32
CA PHE A 427 1.59 -4.99 15.79
C PHE A 427 2.29 -6.19 16.45
N GLY A 428 3.05 -6.98 15.70
CA GLY A 428 3.89 -8.04 16.27
C GLY A 428 4.99 -7.45 17.18
N SER A 429 5.35 -8.17 18.25
CA SER A 429 6.33 -7.67 19.25
C SER A 429 7.68 -7.26 18.66
N ASP A 430 8.13 -7.99 17.64
CA ASP A 430 9.43 -7.78 16.96
C ASP A 430 9.28 -7.01 15.64
N GLY A 431 8.05 -6.58 15.32
CA GLY A 431 7.76 -5.87 14.09
C GLY A 431 8.33 -4.45 14.11
N PRO A 432 9.01 -4.00 13.04
CA PRO A 432 9.57 -2.65 12.92
C PRO A 432 8.50 -1.56 12.97
N LEU A 433 7.23 -1.94 12.81
CA LEU A 433 6.06 -1.06 12.80
C LEU A 433 5.26 -1.11 14.10
N ASN A 434 5.69 -1.89 15.11
CA ASN A 434 5.02 -1.89 16.42
C ASN A 434 5.34 -0.63 17.22
N TRP A 435 4.79 0.49 16.78
CA TRP A 435 5.01 1.79 17.41
C TRP A 435 4.30 1.93 18.76
N THR A 436 3.31 1.10 19.03
CA THR A 436 2.55 1.12 20.30
C THR A 436 3.26 0.40 21.43
N GLY A 437 4.21 -0.48 21.13
CA GLY A 437 4.79 -1.40 22.11
C GLY A 437 3.78 -2.44 22.61
N PHE A 438 2.74 -2.73 21.82
CA PHE A 438 1.81 -3.81 22.11
C PHE A 438 2.54 -5.14 22.12
N ASP A 439 2.49 -5.85 23.25
CA ASP A 439 3.08 -7.17 23.41
C ASP A 439 2.06 -8.11 24.06
N ASP A 440 1.59 -9.10 23.30
CA ASP A 440 0.60 -10.06 23.72
C ASP A 440 0.92 -11.45 23.17
N ALA A 441 1.25 -12.38 24.06
CA ALA A 441 1.61 -13.75 23.67
C ALA A 441 0.47 -14.48 22.92
N GLY A 442 -0.78 -14.22 23.30
CA GLY A 442 -1.94 -14.81 22.64
C GLY A 442 -2.14 -14.24 21.22
N PHE A 443 -1.81 -12.98 20.99
CA PHE A 443 -1.80 -12.38 19.66
C PHE A 443 -0.73 -13.06 18.78
N ARG A 444 0.51 -13.14 19.26
CA ARG A 444 1.62 -13.81 18.54
C ARG A 444 1.29 -15.25 18.19
N GLN A 445 0.74 -16.02 19.17
CA GLN A 445 0.35 -17.42 18.94
C GLN A 445 -0.71 -17.55 17.82
N ARG A 446 -1.66 -16.60 17.74
CA ARG A 446 -2.69 -16.61 16.69
C ARG A 446 -2.11 -16.30 15.32
N LEU A 447 -1.18 -15.36 15.24
CA LEU A 447 -0.47 -15.08 13.99
C LEU A 447 0.33 -16.31 13.54
N ALA A 448 1.06 -16.97 14.45
CA ALA A 448 1.80 -18.21 14.14
C ALA A 448 0.86 -19.35 13.68
N LYS A 449 -0.30 -19.51 14.32
CA LYS A 449 -1.32 -20.47 13.88
C LYS A 449 -1.92 -20.13 12.50
N ALA A 450 -2.08 -18.85 12.19
CA ALA A 450 -2.51 -18.40 10.87
C ALA A 450 -1.45 -18.75 9.81
N ASP A 451 -0.17 -18.52 10.12
CA ASP A 451 0.95 -18.82 9.23
C ASP A 451 1.14 -20.36 9.01
N ALA A 452 0.70 -21.20 9.96
CA ALA A 452 0.75 -22.67 9.89
C ALA A 452 -0.56 -23.30 9.37
N ALA A 453 -1.58 -22.51 9.06
CA ALA A 453 -2.88 -23.05 8.67
C ALA A 453 -2.86 -23.71 7.29
N LYS A 454 -3.55 -24.84 7.16
CA LYS A 454 -3.62 -25.64 5.92
C LYS A 454 -4.70 -25.18 4.93
N SER A 455 -5.55 -24.23 5.32
CA SER A 455 -6.57 -23.69 4.44
C SER A 455 -6.74 -22.20 4.68
N GLU A 456 -7.18 -21.45 3.66
CA GLU A 456 -7.45 -20.03 3.74
C GLU A 456 -8.52 -19.70 4.80
N ALA A 457 -9.56 -20.51 4.88
CA ALA A 457 -10.62 -20.35 5.88
C ALA A 457 -10.08 -20.47 7.31
N ALA A 458 -9.24 -21.49 7.60
CA ALA A 458 -8.60 -21.65 8.90
C ALA A 458 -7.60 -20.51 9.19
N ARG A 459 -6.83 -20.09 8.20
CA ARG A 459 -5.92 -18.94 8.29
C ARG A 459 -6.68 -17.67 8.66
N ASN A 460 -7.73 -17.35 7.94
CA ASN A 460 -8.54 -16.16 8.16
C ASN A 460 -9.25 -16.20 9.53
N ALA A 461 -9.68 -17.36 10.00
CA ALA A 461 -10.23 -17.51 11.36
C ALA A 461 -9.19 -17.15 12.43
N TRP A 462 -7.94 -17.58 12.30
CA TRP A 462 -6.86 -17.22 13.23
C TRP A 462 -6.48 -15.74 13.14
N LEU A 463 -6.45 -15.14 11.95
CA LEU A 463 -6.20 -13.70 11.78
C LEU A 463 -7.32 -12.87 12.44
N ARG A 464 -8.59 -13.26 12.29
CA ARG A 464 -9.72 -12.62 12.99
C ARG A 464 -9.58 -12.72 14.50
N ALA A 465 -9.17 -13.88 15.01
CA ALA A 465 -8.93 -14.06 16.45
C ALA A 465 -7.76 -13.19 16.95
N ALA A 466 -6.74 -12.96 16.12
CA ALA A 466 -5.65 -12.02 16.43
C ALA A 466 -6.15 -10.57 16.43
N GLU A 467 -6.93 -10.16 15.41
CA GLU A 467 -7.53 -8.80 15.34
C GLU A 467 -8.39 -8.51 16.55
N THR A 468 -9.21 -9.48 16.98
CA THR A 468 -10.05 -9.37 18.20
C THR A 468 -9.21 -9.05 19.44
N ARG A 469 -8.05 -9.72 19.60
CA ARG A 469 -7.17 -9.45 20.75
C ARG A 469 -6.58 -8.05 20.70
N LEU A 470 -6.12 -7.60 19.55
CA LEU A 470 -5.58 -6.26 19.36
C LEU A 470 -6.62 -5.19 19.67
N LEU A 471 -7.85 -5.35 19.17
CA LEU A 471 -8.95 -4.42 19.43
C LEU A 471 -9.31 -4.37 20.91
N ASN A 472 -9.39 -5.53 21.59
CA ASN A 472 -9.71 -5.62 23.01
C ASN A 472 -8.59 -5.08 23.92
N ALA A 473 -7.36 -5.07 23.47
CA ALA A 473 -6.24 -4.43 24.17
C ALA A 473 -6.30 -2.90 24.10
N HIS A 474 -7.12 -2.34 23.19
CA HIS A 474 -7.21 -0.91 22.94
C HIS A 474 -5.83 -0.26 22.71
N ALA A 475 -4.95 -0.94 21.99
CA ALA A 475 -3.63 -0.43 21.67
C ALA A 475 -3.69 0.72 20.64
N VAL A 476 -4.76 0.75 19.87
CA VAL A 476 -5.04 1.76 18.86
C VAL A 476 -6.50 2.20 18.90
N ILE A 477 -6.76 3.38 18.39
CA ILE A 477 -8.08 3.94 18.16
C ILE A 477 -8.30 3.97 16.65
N PRO A 478 -8.96 2.98 16.03
CA PRO A 478 -9.32 3.03 14.61
C PRO A 478 -10.21 4.24 14.37
N LEU A 479 -9.96 5.00 13.32
CA LEU A 479 -10.73 6.21 12.99
C LEU A 479 -11.51 6.07 11.69
N TYR A 480 -10.82 5.74 10.59
CA TYR A 480 -11.47 5.58 9.29
C TYR A 480 -10.67 4.65 8.37
N PHE A 481 -11.36 4.09 7.38
CA PHE A 481 -10.74 3.43 6.25
C PHE A 481 -10.56 4.41 5.10
N TYR A 482 -9.43 4.28 4.41
CA TYR A 482 -9.10 5.12 3.27
C TYR A 482 -10.00 4.85 2.06
N THR A 483 -10.12 5.86 1.22
CA THR A 483 -10.64 5.75 -0.14
C THR A 483 -9.62 6.26 -1.13
N SER A 484 -9.53 5.64 -2.29
CA SER A 484 -8.82 6.21 -3.44
C SER A 484 -9.69 7.27 -4.11
N LYS A 485 -9.05 8.27 -4.73
CA LYS A 485 -9.74 9.42 -5.31
C LYS A 485 -9.02 9.89 -6.56
N HIS A 486 -9.68 9.78 -7.70
CA HIS A 486 -9.15 10.21 -8.99
C HIS A 486 -10.18 11.03 -9.76
N LEU A 487 -9.71 11.94 -10.58
CA LEU A 487 -10.49 12.46 -11.68
C LEU A 487 -10.09 11.71 -12.95
N VAL A 488 -11.07 11.15 -13.62
CA VAL A 488 -10.90 10.30 -14.80
C VAL A 488 -11.77 10.85 -15.91
N SER A 489 -11.15 11.29 -17.01
CA SER A 489 -11.84 11.79 -18.20
C SER A 489 -12.79 10.72 -18.75
N GLU A 490 -13.94 11.11 -19.24
CA GLU A 490 -14.90 10.23 -19.91
C GLU A 490 -14.32 9.52 -21.14
N ARG A 491 -13.21 10.04 -21.65
CA ARG A 491 -12.46 9.40 -22.73
C ARG A 491 -11.67 8.17 -22.29
N VAL A 492 -11.41 8.01 -20.99
CA VAL A 492 -10.68 6.87 -20.43
C VAL A 492 -11.65 5.74 -20.13
N LEU A 493 -11.46 4.61 -20.77
CA LEU A 493 -12.19 3.37 -20.54
C LEU A 493 -11.29 2.36 -19.82
N GLY A 494 -11.88 1.45 -19.03
CA GLY A 494 -11.14 0.41 -18.32
C GLY A 494 -10.57 0.84 -16.98
N PHE A 495 -10.82 2.08 -16.52
CA PHE A 495 -10.49 2.49 -15.17
C PHE A 495 -11.52 1.90 -14.19
N GLU A 496 -11.14 0.82 -13.53
CA GLU A 496 -11.98 0.08 -12.58
C GLU A 496 -11.60 0.41 -11.13
N ALA A 497 -12.54 0.22 -10.21
CA ALA A 497 -12.23 0.27 -8.78
C ALA A 497 -11.22 -0.83 -8.43
N ASN A 498 -10.11 -0.44 -7.82
CA ASN A 498 -9.02 -1.33 -7.43
C ASN A 498 -8.68 -1.12 -5.96
N PRO A 499 -8.80 -2.15 -5.11
CA PRO A 499 -8.57 -2.00 -3.67
C PRO A 499 -7.14 -1.57 -3.29
N LEU A 500 -6.14 -1.80 -4.16
CA LEU A 500 -4.76 -1.35 -3.98
C LEU A 500 -4.44 -0.05 -4.74
N ASP A 501 -5.43 0.53 -5.43
CA ASP A 501 -5.31 1.76 -6.20
C ASP A 501 -4.19 1.71 -7.27
N ARG A 502 -4.08 0.56 -7.93
CA ARG A 502 -3.03 0.26 -8.93
C ARG A 502 -3.64 0.18 -10.30
N HIS A 503 -3.37 1.17 -11.14
CA HIS A 503 -3.98 1.33 -12.46
C HIS A 503 -2.93 1.28 -13.55
N ALA A 504 -2.44 0.08 -13.90
CA ALA A 504 -1.50 -0.12 -15.00
C ALA A 504 -2.14 0.30 -16.33
N SER A 505 -1.41 1.10 -17.13
CA SER A 505 -1.95 1.74 -18.34
C SER A 505 -2.34 0.74 -19.44
N ARG A 506 -1.81 -0.48 -19.40
CA ARG A 506 -2.15 -1.55 -20.34
C ARG A 506 -3.63 -1.99 -20.28
N TRP A 507 -4.32 -1.75 -19.18
CA TRP A 507 -5.75 -2.06 -19.01
C TRP A 507 -6.67 -0.94 -19.49
N LEU A 508 -6.12 0.23 -19.76
CA LEU A 508 -6.86 1.41 -20.17
C LEU A 508 -7.00 1.49 -21.70
N ARG A 509 -8.00 2.24 -22.12
CA ARG A 509 -8.26 2.58 -23.53
C ARG A 509 -8.68 4.03 -23.59
N LEU A 510 -8.39 4.72 -24.71
CA LEU A 510 -8.91 6.05 -24.99
C LEU A 510 -10.04 5.95 -26.03
N ARG A 511 -11.19 6.53 -25.69
CA ARG A 511 -12.27 6.73 -26.65
C ARG A 511 -11.79 7.73 -27.71
N ARG A 512 -12.06 7.43 -28.97
CA ARG A 512 -11.75 8.31 -30.10
C ARG A 512 -12.64 9.55 -30.11
#